data_9c54ebefbcc753145e16d07ed51b6188
#
_entry.id   9c54ebefbcc753145e16d07ed51b6188
#
_cell.length_a   1.000
_cell.length_b   1.000
_cell.length_c   1.000
_cell.angle_alpha   90.00
_cell.angle_beta   90.00
_cell.angle_gamma   90.00
#
_symmetry.space_group_name_H-M   'P 1'
#
loop_
_entity.id
_entity.type
_entity.pdbx_description
1 polymer ?
#
loop_
_entity_poly.entity_id
_entity_poly.type
_entity_poly.pdbx_seq_one_letter_code
_entity_poly.pdbx_strand_id
1 'polypeptide(L)'
;MTDLEILSDYIRGETGYEGELDPDLDLLEKQILDSFSVVQWAMFIQQRFGVELEAEELVRDNLSSFSKVIALVNSKKSAGAEQDKVTN
;
A
#
# COMPACT_ATOMS: atom_id res chain seq x y z
N MET A 1 14.85 3.13 6.23
CA MET A 1 13.66 2.27 6.44
C MET A 1 13.27 1.56 5.17
N THR A 2 12.93 0.30 5.28
CA THR A 2 12.39 -0.43 4.14
C THR A 2 10.93 -0.07 3.93
N ASP A 3 10.42 -0.34 2.73
CA ASP A 3 9.00 -0.11 2.44
C ASP A 3 8.10 -0.89 3.43
N LEU A 4 8.50 -2.11 3.74
CA LEU A 4 7.75 -2.94 4.68
C LEU A 4 7.68 -2.31 6.06
N GLU A 5 8.77 -1.75 6.54
CA GLU A 5 8.80 -1.07 7.83
C GLU A 5 7.91 0.17 7.84
N ILE A 6 7.95 0.94 6.75
CA ILE A 6 7.12 2.14 6.62
C ILE A 6 5.64 1.77 6.68
N LEU A 7 5.26 0.73 5.95
CA LEU A 7 3.87 0.29 5.90
C LEU A 7 3.41 -0.28 7.24
N SER A 8 4.25 -1.09 7.89
CA SER A 8 3.87 -1.68 9.18
C SER A 8 3.79 -0.62 10.27
N ASP A 9 4.68 0.36 10.27
CA ASP A 9 4.63 1.45 11.25
C ASP A 9 3.34 2.25 11.11
N TYR A 10 2.92 2.53 9.88
CA TYR A 10 1.67 3.23 9.64
C TYR A 10 0.47 2.45 10.19
N ILE A 11 0.41 1.16 9.89
CA ILE A 11 -0.70 0.31 10.34
C ILE A 11 -0.74 0.27 11.86
N ARG A 12 0.40 0.10 12.52
CA ARG A 12 0.44 0.07 13.98
C ARG A 12 -0.01 1.40 14.58
N GLY A 13 0.40 2.51 13.98
CA GLY A 13 0.01 3.83 14.48
C GLY A 13 -1.47 4.13 14.28
N GLU A 14 -2.03 3.73 13.14
CA GLU A 14 -3.42 4.02 12.82
C GLU A 14 -4.41 3.10 13.51
N THR A 15 -4.05 1.82 13.64
CA THR A 15 -5.00 0.81 14.14
C THR A 15 -4.73 0.40 15.58
N GLY A 16 -3.54 0.69 16.11
CA GLY A 16 -3.15 0.22 17.44
C GLY A 16 -2.86 -1.27 17.50
N TYR A 17 -2.79 -1.94 16.35
CA TYR A 17 -2.57 -3.38 16.33
C TYR A 17 -1.16 -3.69 16.82
N GLU A 18 -1.06 -4.55 17.83
CA GLU A 18 0.23 -4.89 18.43
C GLU A 18 0.71 -6.28 18.07
N GLY A 19 -0.07 -7.03 17.31
CA GLY A 19 0.31 -8.36 16.88
C GLY A 19 1.35 -8.33 15.77
N GLU A 20 1.74 -9.50 15.32
CA GLU A 20 2.71 -9.64 14.25
C GLU A 20 2.10 -9.25 12.91
N LEU A 21 2.83 -8.48 12.12
CA LEU A 21 2.39 -8.02 10.80
C LEU A 21 3.25 -8.68 9.73
N ASP A 22 2.86 -9.88 9.35
CA ASP A 22 3.50 -10.62 8.27
C ASP A 22 3.21 -9.93 6.93
N PRO A 23 4.19 -9.87 5.99
CA PRO A 23 3.95 -9.22 4.70
C PRO A 23 2.78 -9.80 3.91
N ASP A 24 2.48 -11.07 4.10
CA ASP A 24 1.40 -11.74 3.38
C ASP A 24 0.08 -11.77 4.15
N LEU A 25 0.06 -11.21 5.35
CA LEU A 25 -1.14 -11.15 6.17
C LEU A 25 -2.23 -10.31 5.50
N ASP A 26 -3.43 -10.86 5.39
CA ASP A 26 -4.57 -10.13 4.84
C ASP A 26 -5.15 -9.21 5.92
N LEU A 27 -4.85 -7.92 5.78
CA LEU A 27 -5.24 -6.91 6.76
C LEU A 27 -6.75 -6.72 6.83
N LEU A 28 -7.44 -6.93 5.71
CA LEU A 28 -8.89 -6.78 5.67
C LEU A 28 -9.60 -8.01 6.23
N GLU A 29 -9.09 -9.19 5.92
CA GLU A 29 -9.66 -10.42 6.45
C GLU A 29 -9.50 -10.49 7.97
N LYS A 30 -8.38 -10.03 8.48
CA LYS A 30 -8.12 -10.01 9.92
C LYS A 30 -8.77 -8.83 10.62
N GLN A 31 -9.47 -7.99 9.87
CA GLN A 31 -10.16 -6.82 10.40
C GLN A 31 -9.22 -5.80 11.05
N ILE A 32 -7.96 -5.82 10.67
CA ILE A 32 -7.00 -4.78 11.05
C ILE A 32 -7.36 -3.50 10.32
N LEU A 33 -7.74 -3.62 9.03
CA LEU A 33 -8.30 -2.54 8.24
C LEU A 33 -9.76 -2.87 7.93
N ASP A 34 -10.63 -1.86 7.97
CA ASP A 34 -12.01 -1.98 7.53
C ASP A 34 -12.24 -1.15 6.27
N SER A 35 -13.49 -1.09 5.80
CA SER A 35 -13.81 -0.37 4.57
C SER A 35 -13.54 1.12 4.65
N PHE A 36 -13.52 1.67 5.85
CA PHE A 36 -13.21 3.09 6.07
C PHE A 36 -11.70 3.29 6.14
N SER A 37 -11.02 2.48 6.93
CA SER A 37 -9.58 2.61 7.12
C SER A 37 -8.80 2.33 5.85
N VAL A 38 -9.30 1.47 4.97
CA VAL A 38 -8.61 1.15 3.74
C VAL A 38 -8.50 2.35 2.80
N VAL A 39 -9.45 3.27 2.87
CA VAL A 39 -9.39 4.52 2.07
C VAL A 39 -8.21 5.37 2.53
N GLN A 40 -8.04 5.52 3.84
CA GLN A 40 -6.90 6.26 4.39
C GLN A 40 -5.58 5.56 4.10
N TRP A 41 -5.59 4.23 4.13
CA TRP A 41 -4.45 3.41 3.79
C TRP A 41 -4.01 3.68 2.35
N ALA A 42 -4.95 3.73 1.42
CA ALA A 42 -4.65 4.03 0.02
C ALA A 42 -4.07 5.43 -0.13
N MET A 43 -4.62 6.40 0.57
CA MET A 43 -4.11 7.78 0.52
C MET A 43 -2.69 7.88 1.07
N PHE A 44 -2.41 7.17 2.15
CA PHE A 44 -1.07 7.13 2.72
C PHE A 44 -0.06 6.57 1.73
N ILE A 45 -0.42 5.47 1.06
CA ILE A 45 0.45 4.84 0.08
C ILE A 45 0.79 5.82 -1.05
N GLN A 46 -0.20 6.50 -1.57
CA GLN A 46 0.00 7.47 -2.65
C GLN A 46 0.92 8.60 -2.23
N GLN A 47 0.70 9.16 -1.06
CA GLN A 47 1.50 10.28 -0.56
C GLN A 47 2.92 9.86 -0.20
N ARG A 48 3.04 8.72 0.48
CA ARG A 48 4.34 8.30 1.00
C ARG A 48 5.28 7.84 -0.10
N PHE A 49 4.74 7.16 -1.09
CA PHE A 49 5.56 6.58 -2.17
C PHE A 49 5.52 7.41 -3.45
N GLY A 50 4.75 8.48 -3.47
CA GLY A 50 4.69 9.37 -4.62
C GLY A 50 4.09 8.72 -5.85
N VAL A 51 3.14 7.83 -5.67
CA VAL A 51 2.44 7.16 -6.76
C VAL A 51 0.97 7.55 -6.77
N GLU A 52 0.33 7.40 -7.91
CA GLU A 52 -1.09 7.67 -8.05
C GLU A 52 -1.80 6.36 -8.37
N LEU A 53 -2.83 6.05 -7.61
CA LEU A 53 -3.60 4.82 -7.78
C LEU A 53 -4.89 5.13 -8.52
N GLU A 54 -5.11 4.42 -9.63
CA GLU A 54 -6.33 4.55 -10.41
C GLU A 54 -7.49 3.88 -9.69
N ALA A 55 -8.71 4.24 -10.06
CA ALA A 55 -9.90 3.67 -9.42
C ALA A 55 -9.92 2.14 -9.47
N GLU A 56 -9.54 1.57 -10.60
CA GLU A 56 -9.51 0.12 -10.74
C GLU A 56 -8.40 -0.55 -9.94
N GLU A 57 -7.43 0.23 -9.47
CA GLU A 57 -6.35 -0.29 -8.62
C GLU A 57 -6.69 -0.21 -7.13
N LEU A 58 -7.71 0.57 -6.78
CA LEU A 58 -8.16 0.73 -5.40
C LEU A 58 -9.09 -0.42 -5.02
N VAL A 59 -8.65 -1.64 -5.27
CA VAL A 59 -9.44 -2.83 -4.99
C VAL A 59 -8.79 -3.59 -3.83
N ARG A 60 -9.63 -4.35 -3.14
CA ARG A 60 -9.23 -5.12 -1.98
C ARG A 60 -7.98 -5.97 -2.24
N ASP A 61 -7.93 -6.62 -3.41
CA ASP A 61 -6.82 -7.52 -3.73
C ASP A 61 -5.48 -6.81 -3.79
N ASN A 62 -5.45 -5.55 -4.16
CA ASN A 62 -4.20 -4.79 -4.24
C ASN A 62 -3.77 -4.19 -2.90
N LEU A 63 -4.70 -4.02 -1.98
CA LEU A 63 -4.46 -3.29 -0.73
C LEU A 63 -4.51 -4.18 0.51
N SER A 64 -4.77 -5.47 0.34
CA SER A 64 -5.03 -6.35 1.47
C SER A 64 -3.77 -6.76 2.25
N SER A 65 -2.60 -6.71 1.64
CA SER A 65 -1.36 -7.09 2.33
C SER A 65 -0.21 -6.18 1.94
N PHE A 66 0.83 -6.17 2.76
CA PHE A 66 2.02 -5.37 2.47
C PHE A 66 2.71 -5.83 1.18
N SER A 67 2.78 -7.14 0.95
CA SER A 67 3.38 -7.69 -0.26
C SER A 67 2.68 -7.18 -1.52
N LYS A 68 1.36 -7.15 -1.50
CA LYS A 68 0.58 -6.69 -2.63
C LYS A 68 0.74 -5.19 -2.85
N VAL A 69 0.77 -4.42 -1.76
CA VAL A 69 0.99 -2.97 -1.85
C VAL A 69 2.37 -2.67 -2.42
N ILE A 70 3.39 -3.36 -1.94
CA ILE A 70 4.75 -3.15 -2.41
C ILE A 70 4.87 -3.49 -3.89
N ALA A 71 4.26 -4.58 -4.32
CA ALA A 71 4.26 -4.97 -5.73
C ALA A 71 3.58 -3.91 -6.59
N LEU A 72 2.44 -3.39 -6.14
CA LEU A 72 1.72 -2.34 -6.85
C LEU A 72 2.56 -1.07 -6.95
N VAL A 73 3.15 -0.63 -5.85
CA VAL A 73 3.99 0.58 -5.82
C VAL A 73 5.18 0.43 -6.78
N ASN A 74 5.84 -0.71 -6.74
CA ASN A 74 7.00 -0.94 -7.61
C ASN A 74 6.59 -0.95 -9.08
N SER A 75 5.44 -1.52 -9.38
CA SER A 75 4.90 -1.51 -10.74
C SER A 75 4.64 -0.08 -11.22
N LYS A 76 4.06 0.74 -10.36
CA LYS A 76 3.79 2.14 -10.69
C LYS A 76 5.06 2.94 -10.90
N LYS A 77 6.06 2.73 -10.08
CA LYS A 77 7.34 3.43 -10.21
C LYS A 77 8.05 3.06 -11.50
N SER A 78 8.04 1.78 -11.86
CA SER A 78 8.62 1.31 -13.11
C SER A 78 7.93 1.93 -14.31
N ALA A 79 6.60 1.93 -14.32
CA ALA A 79 5.84 2.50 -15.41
C ALA A 79 6.10 4.00 -15.56
N GLY A 80 6.17 4.70 -14.42
CA GLY A 80 6.48 6.13 -14.42
C GLY A 80 7.85 6.42 -15.00
N ALA A 81 8.86 5.63 -14.61
CA ALA A 81 10.21 5.79 -15.13
C ALA A 81 10.27 5.53 -16.63
N GLU A 82 9.54 4.53 -17.10
CA GLU A 82 9.49 4.23 -18.53
C GLU A 82 8.82 5.35 -19.31
N GLN A 83 7.75 5.92 -18.77
CA GLN A 83 7.05 7.03 -19.40
C GLN A 83 7.96 8.24 -19.52
N ASP A 84 8.75 8.51 -18.51
CA ASP A 84 9.68 9.63 -18.55
C ASP A 84 10.70 9.45 -19.66
N LYS A 85 11.17 8.24 -19.88
CA LYS A 85 12.10 7.96 -20.96
C LYS A 85 11.47 8.16 -22.32
N VAL A 86 10.21 7.76 -22.46
CA VAL A 86 9.49 7.86 -23.73
C VAL A 86 9.21 9.31 -24.08
N THR A 87 8.89 10.13 -23.08
CA THR A 87 8.59 11.54 -23.32
C THR A 87 9.82 12.38 -23.61
N ASN A 88 10.97 11.90 -23.27
CA ASN A 88 12.21 12.61 -23.54
C ASN A 88 12.74 12.27 -24.94
#